data_e9f5204e164b77cb8c4c3617c07d0a99
#
_entry.id   e9f5204e164b77cb8c4c3617c07d0a99
#
_cell.length_a   1.000
_cell.length_b   1.000
_cell.length_c   1.000
_cell.angle_alpha   90.00
_cell.angle_beta   90.00
_cell.angle_gamma   90.00
#
_symmetry.space_group_name_H-M   'P 1'
#
loop_
_entity.id
_entity.type
_entity.pdbx_description
1 polymer ?
#
loop_
_entity_poly.entity_id
_entity_poly.type
_entity_poly.pdbx_seq_one_letter_code
_entity_poly.pdbx_strand_id
1 'polypeptide(L)'
;MTALRSRSARRRAGRWLGGGVLAIAGGAAALAAGTDAQRQKAAVCESCHGIEGRSTVPDTPSLAGQPKQFITTQLVMFREGNRKDAIMNPIAAPLSNAEISELGSYFSAQPVEPVGKPLGADAAAAARGLAEKLGCVTCHGAELKGQQHIPRLAGQQADYLRTQLLGFKAATRFDMDGNMTAAAQALTPADIEALARWLSALP
;
A
#
# COMPACT_ATOMS: atom_id res chain seq x y z
N MET A 1 53.39 48.82 -50.55
CA MET A 1 52.30 49.80 -50.58
C MET A 1 51.31 49.46 -49.50
N THR A 2 51.13 50.37 -48.61
CA THR A 2 50.08 50.53 -47.57
C THR A 2 50.05 49.50 -46.41
N ALA A 3 50.71 49.94 -45.35
CA ALA A 3 50.65 49.31 -44.02
C ALA A 3 49.29 49.55 -43.34
N LEU A 4 48.73 48.54 -42.70
CA LEU A 4 47.65 48.67 -41.77
C LEU A 4 48.11 48.30 -40.35
N ARG A 5 47.98 49.26 -39.47
CA ARG A 5 48.31 49.23 -38.04
C ARG A 5 47.26 48.40 -37.24
N SER A 6 47.77 47.44 -36.49
CA SER A 6 46.94 46.72 -35.47
C SER A 6 46.69 47.61 -34.27
N ARG A 7 45.45 47.75 -33.86
CA ARG A 7 45.07 48.30 -32.57
C ARG A 7 44.73 47.18 -31.59
N SER A 8 45.55 47.06 -30.57
CA SER A 8 45.34 46.18 -29.43
C SER A 8 44.13 46.63 -28.58
N ALA A 9 43.10 45.78 -28.47
CA ALA A 9 42.01 45.98 -27.55
C ALA A 9 42.32 45.27 -26.23
N ARG A 10 42.48 46.04 -25.17
CA ARG A 10 42.63 45.55 -23.79
C ARG A 10 41.32 44.96 -23.32
N ARG A 11 41.29 43.65 -23.04
CA ARG A 11 40.18 42.94 -22.39
C ARG A 11 40.21 43.25 -20.88
N ARG A 12 39.17 43.95 -20.39
CA ARG A 12 38.92 44.13 -18.95
C ARG A 12 38.37 42.83 -18.41
N ALA A 13 39.09 42.25 -17.44
CA ALA A 13 38.60 41.10 -16.66
C ALA A 13 37.46 41.53 -15.73
N GLY A 14 36.22 41.17 -16.05
CA GLY A 14 35.09 41.26 -15.15
C GLY A 14 35.13 40.13 -14.13
N ARG A 15 35.28 40.48 -12.85
CA ARG A 15 35.09 39.54 -11.72
C ARG A 15 33.58 39.26 -11.62
N TRP A 16 33.20 38.02 -11.96
CA TRP A 16 31.88 37.50 -11.62
C TRP A 16 31.94 36.99 -10.17
N LEU A 17 31.20 37.68 -9.31
CA LEU A 17 30.93 37.19 -7.95
C LEU A 17 29.93 36.05 -8.10
N GLY A 18 30.38 34.84 -7.85
CA GLY A 18 29.55 33.65 -7.83
C GLY A 18 28.58 33.72 -6.65
N GLY A 19 27.32 34.03 -6.93
CA GLY A 19 26.23 33.84 -6.00
C GLY A 19 25.97 32.33 -5.89
N GLY A 20 26.35 31.72 -4.75
CA GLY A 20 26.02 30.35 -4.42
C GLY A 20 24.50 30.21 -4.25
N VAL A 21 23.87 29.55 -5.20
CA VAL A 21 22.50 29.04 -5.02
C VAL A 21 22.58 27.87 -4.06
N LEU A 22 22.20 28.09 -2.79
CA LEU A 22 21.95 27.01 -1.87
C LEU A 22 20.70 26.26 -2.37
N ALA A 23 20.89 25.11 -2.96
CA ALA A 23 19.80 24.21 -3.30
C ALA A 23 19.23 23.63 -2.00
N ILE A 24 18.04 24.09 -1.60
CA ILE A 24 17.26 23.47 -0.52
C ILE A 24 16.65 22.18 -1.07
N ALA A 25 17.43 21.10 -1.04
CA ALA A 25 16.96 19.74 -1.34
C ALA A 25 16.58 19.06 -0.02
N GLY A 26 15.43 19.41 0.55
CA GLY A 26 15.04 18.89 1.87
C GLY A 26 13.55 18.68 2.12
N GLY A 27 12.69 18.84 1.08
CA GLY A 27 11.24 18.92 1.32
C GLY A 27 10.38 17.69 1.03
N ALA A 28 10.86 16.68 0.29
CA ALA A 28 9.98 15.60 -0.20
C ALA A 28 9.92 14.36 0.69
N ALA A 29 10.94 14.10 1.52
CA ALA A 29 10.96 12.90 2.37
C ALA A 29 10.09 13.01 3.64
N ALA A 30 9.79 14.20 4.11
CA ALA A 30 9.04 14.42 5.35
C ALA A 30 7.52 14.15 5.23
N LEU A 31 6.95 14.18 4.03
CA LEU A 31 5.51 13.98 3.80
C LEU A 31 5.10 12.50 3.84
N ALA A 32 6.01 11.58 3.53
CA ALA A 32 5.73 10.13 3.56
C ALA A 32 5.79 9.55 4.98
N ALA A 33 6.54 10.16 5.89
CA ALA A 33 6.81 9.60 7.22
C ALA A 33 5.72 9.87 8.29
N GLY A 34 4.68 10.64 7.97
CA GLY A 34 3.68 11.09 8.94
C GLY A 34 4.26 12.05 10.00
N THR A 35 3.38 12.68 10.78
CA THR A 35 3.79 13.49 11.93
C THR A 35 4.18 12.60 13.11
N ASP A 36 4.94 13.13 14.09
CA ASP A 36 5.28 12.40 15.30
C ASP A 36 4.03 11.91 16.06
N ALA A 37 2.99 12.74 16.11
CA ALA A 37 1.71 12.36 16.71
C ALA A 37 1.03 11.18 15.98
N GLN A 38 1.08 11.15 14.65
CA GLN A 38 0.54 10.03 13.87
C GLN A 38 1.35 8.75 14.10
N ARG A 39 2.69 8.84 14.12
CA ARG A 39 3.57 7.70 14.44
C ARG A 39 3.30 7.14 15.84
N GLN A 40 3.14 8.01 16.83
CA GLN A 40 2.83 7.58 18.20
C GLN A 40 1.50 6.84 18.29
N LYS A 41 0.46 7.30 17.58
CA LYS A 41 -0.82 6.60 17.51
C LYS A 41 -0.71 5.26 16.77
N ALA A 42 0.05 5.22 15.66
CA ALA A 42 0.25 4.03 14.86
C ALA A 42 1.04 2.93 15.59
N ALA A 43 1.87 3.28 16.57
CA ALA A 43 2.76 2.34 17.29
C ALA A 43 2.00 1.15 17.91
N VAL A 44 0.78 1.36 18.39
CA VAL A 44 -0.06 0.27 18.92
C VAL A 44 -0.40 -0.74 17.81
N CYS A 45 -0.73 -0.25 16.62
CA CYS A 45 -1.05 -1.10 15.46
C CYS A 45 0.20 -1.81 14.94
N GLU A 46 1.33 -1.12 14.93
CA GLU A 46 2.61 -1.64 14.44
C GLU A 46 3.15 -2.81 15.25
N SER A 47 2.75 -2.93 16.52
CA SER A 47 3.14 -4.08 17.36
C SER A 47 2.74 -5.43 16.76
N CYS A 48 1.67 -5.48 15.98
CA CYS A 48 1.20 -6.68 15.29
C CYS A 48 1.35 -6.56 13.76
N HIS A 49 1.01 -5.39 13.21
CA HIS A 49 1.03 -5.16 11.76
C HIS A 49 2.42 -4.78 11.20
N GLY A 50 3.45 -4.75 12.05
CA GLY A 50 4.82 -4.42 11.69
C GLY A 50 5.07 -2.92 11.53
N ILE A 51 6.34 -2.53 11.57
CA ILE A 51 6.77 -1.14 11.43
C ILE A 51 6.22 -0.55 10.13
N GLU A 52 5.62 0.64 10.23
CA GLU A 52 4.96 1.31 9.10
C GLU A 52 3.84 0.47 8.48
N GLY A 53 3.33 -0.55 9.20
CA GLY A 53 2.29 -1.44 8.69
C GLY A 53 2.80 -2.52 7.74
N ARG A 54 4.09 -2.83 7.74
CA ARG A 54 4.68 -3.94 6.96
C ARG A 54 4.75 -5.19 7.82
N SER A 55 3.69 -5.99 7.81
CA SER A 55 3.60 -7.19 8.63
C SER A 55 4.59 -8.27 8.17
N THR A 56 5.23 -8.91 9.14
CA THR A 56 6.02 -10.14 8.95
C THR A 56 5.37 -11.36 9.62
N VAL A 57 4.19 -11.16 10.21
CA VAL A 57 3.46 -12.19 10.94
C VAL A 57 2.42 -12.83 10.02
N PRO A 58 2.42 -14.15 9.89
CA PRO A 58 1.37 -14.87 9.16
C PRO A 58 -0.03 -14.51 9.66
N ASP A 59 -1.02 -14.48 8.77
CA ASP A 59 -2.41 -14.08 9.02
C ASP A 59 -2.63 -12.64 9.54
N THR A 60 -1.58 -11.91 9.87
CA THR A 60 -1.69 -10.48 10.20
C THR A 60 -1.43 -9.64 8.95
N PRO A 61 -2.40 -8.84 8.48
CA PRO A 61 -2.25 -8.13 7.22
C PRO A 61 -1.25 -6.98 7.29
N SER A 62 -0.55 -6.73 6.17
CA SER A 62 0.13 -5.46 5.95
C SER A 62 -0.90 -4.34 5.73
N LEU A 63 -0.67 -3.21 6.40
CA LEU A 63 -1.48 -1.99 6.29
C LEU A 63 -0.84 -0.96 5.34
N ALA A 64 0.47 -1.05 5.13
CA ALA A 64 1.24 -0.16 4.27
C ALA A 64 0.63 -0.07 2.87
N GLY A 65 0.44 1.16 2.38
CA GLY A 65 -0.09 1.44 1.05
C GLY A 65 -1.51 0.93 0.78
N GLN A 66 -2.24 0.51 1.80
CA GLN A 66 -3.67 0.23 1.65
C GLN A 66 -4.43 1.55 1.43
N PRO A 67 -5.44 1.58 0.56
CA PRO A 67 -6.25 2.78 0.37
C PRO A 67 -6.81 3.30 1.70
N LYS A 68 -6.67 4.60 1.95
CA LYS A 68 -7.15 5.24 3.20
C LYS A 68 -8.59 4.85 3.53
N GLN A 69 -9.47 4.93 2.54
CA GLN A 69 -10.89 4.63 2.74
C GLN A 69 -11.11 3.16 3.09
N PHE A 70 -10.32 2.23 2.53
CA PHE A 70 -10.38 0.82 2.93
C PHE A 70 -10.01 0.65 4.41
N ILE A 71 -8.88 1.23 4.87
CA ILE A 71 -8.46 1.14 6.28
C ILE A 71 -9.54 1.70 7.20
N THR A 72 -10.04 2.91 6.90
CA THR A 72 -11.07 3.55 7.74
C THR A 72 -12.36 2.73 7.78
N THR A 73 -12.79 2.18 6.64
CA THR A 73 -13.97 1.30 6.58
C THR A 73 -13.78 0.05 7.43
N GLN A 74 -12.61 -0.61 7.34
CA GLN A 74 -12.37 -1.82 8.14
C GLN A 74 -12.32 -1.53 9.64
N LEU A 75 -11.70 -0.43 10.07
CA LEU A 75 -11.68 -0.04 11.48
C LEU A 75 -13.09 0.27 12.00
N VAL A 76 -13.92 0.96 11.22
CA VAL A 76 -15.33 1.17 11.57
C VAL A 76 -16.08 -0.17 11.64
N MET A 77 -15.90 -1.05 10.67
CA MET A 77 -16.56 -2.37 10.68
C MET A 77 -16.17 -3.21 11.92
N PHE A 78 -14.91 -3.15 12.35
CA PHE A 78 -14.48 -3.80 13.59
C PHE A 78 -15.07 -3.13 14.82
N ARG A 79 -15.06 -1.79 14.90
CA ARG A 79 -15.60 -1.03 16.02
C ARG A 79 -17.08 -1.31 16.24
N GLU A 80 -17.85 -1.29 15.16
CA GLU A 80 -19.30 -1.52 15.20
C GLU A 80 -19.65 -3.04 15.25
N GLY A 81 -18.66 -3.92 15.20
CA GLY A 81 -18.86 -5.37 15.22
C GLY A 81 -19.49 -5.94 13.95
N ASN A 82 -19.51 -5.21 12.85
CA ASN A 82 -19.95 -5.69 11.53
C ASN A 82 -18.91 -6.64 10.90
N ARG A 83 -17.65 -6.52 11.28
CA ARG A 83 -16.60 -7.50 11.00
C ARG A 83 -16.14 -8.11 12.32
N LYS A 84 -16.18 -9.45 12.41
CA LYS A 84 -15.83 -10.17 13.64
C LYS A 84 -14.36 -10.60 13.61
N ASP A 85 -13.65 -10.25 14.66
CA ASP A 85 -12.28 -10.65 14.93
C ASP A 85 -11.99 -10.48 16.43
N ALA A 86 -11.51 -11.54 17.07
CA ALA A 86 -11.31 -11.54 18.51
C ALA A 86 -10.25 -10.53 19.01
N ILE A 87 -9.31 -10.16 18.12
CA ILE A 87 -8.22 -9.22 18.41
C ILE A 87 -8.62 -7.81 17.99
N MET A 88 -9.10 -7.64 16.74
CA MET A 88 -9.34 -6.31 16.18
C MET A 88 -10.57 -5.62 16.74
N ASN A 89 -11.64 -6.34 17.12
CA ASN A 89 -12.83 -5.70 17.69
C ASN A 89 -12.51 -4.93 18.98
N PRO A 90 -11.84 -5.50 20.02
CA PRO A 90 -11.48 -4.73 21.21
C PRO A 90 -10.47 -3.60 20.94
N ILE A 91 -9.57 -3.74 19.97
CA ILE A 91 -8.61 -2.69 19.59
C ILE A 91 -9.32 -1.52 18.90
N ALA A 92 -10.29 -1.80 18.03
CA ALA A 92 -11.01 -0.75 17.30
C ALA A 92 -12.11 -0.06 18.15
N ALA A 93 -12.66 -0.74 19.15
CA ALA A 93 -13.79 -0.26 19.95
C ALA A 93 -13.60 1.17 20.54
N PRO A 94 -12.42 1.55 21.09
CA PRO A 94 -12.23 2.87 21.67
C PRO A 94 -11.91 3.97 20.64
N LEU A 95 -11.69 3.64 19.35
CA LEU A 95 -11.22 4.60 18.36
C LEU A 95 -12.31 5.59 17.95
N SER A 96 -12.02 6.88 18.04
CA SER A 96 -12.83 7.95 17.49
C SER A 96 -12.73 7.99 15.94
N ASN A 97 -13.69 8.66 15.30
CA ASN A 97 -13.64 8.88 13.85
C ASN A 97 -12.38 9.65 13.40
N ALA A 98 -11.91 10.59 14.22
CA ALA A 98 -10.71 11.35 13.95
C ALA A 98 -9.48 10.44 13.95
N GLU A 99 -9.31 9.59 14.96
CA GLU A 99 -8.20 8.63 15.05
C GLU A 99 -8.24 7.59 13.93
N ILE A 100 -9.40 7.07 13.58
CA ILE A 100 -9.59 6.18 12.43
C ILE A 100 -9.12 6.87 11.14
N SER A 101 -9.50 8.14 10.93
CA SER A 101 -9.08 8.90 9.75
C SER A 101 -7.57 9.17 9.72
N GLU A 102 -6.96 9.47 10.87
CA GLU A 102 -5.51 9.68 11.00
C GLU A 102 -4.72 8.39 10.73
N LEU A 103 -5.14 7.26 11.31
CA LEU A 103 -4.55 5.95 11.07
C LEU A 103 -4.65 5.54 9.60
N GLY A 104 -5.83 5.77 8.99
CA GLY A 104 -6.01 5.54 7.56
C GLY A 104 -5.06 6.38 6.70
N SER A 105 -4.86 7.66 7.05
CA SER A 105 -3.91 8.54 6.35
C SER A 105 -2.47 8.09 6.54
N TYR A 106 -2.09 7.71 7.75
CA TYR A 106 -0.73 7.26 8.07
C TYR A 106 -0.35 6.02 7.27
N PHE A 107 -1.11 4.94 7.39
CA PHE A 107 -0.77 3.68 6.72
C PHE A 107 -0.92 3.72 5.20
N SER A 108 -1.84 4.52 4.67
CA SER A 108 -1.97 4.66 3.21
C SER A 108 -0.78 5.35 2.55
N ALA A 109 -0.03 6.15 3.30
CA ALA A 109 1.16 6.83 2.82
C ALA A 109 2.46 6.00 2.95
N GLN A 110 2.41 4.84 3.61
CA GLN A 110 3.61 4.03 3.83
C GLN A 110 4.01 3.25 2.57
N PRO A 111 5.32 3.07 2.34
CA PRO A 111 5.82 2.32 1.21
C PRO A 111 5.46 0.84 1.34
N VAL A 112 5.12 0.23 0.21
CA VAL A 112 4.79 -1.21 0.13
C VAL A 112 6.01 -1.97 -0.35
N GLU A 113 6.28 -3.07 0.33
CA GLU A 113 7.27 -4.05 -0.07
C GLU A 113 6.59 -5.41 -0.22
N PRO A 114 6.86 -6.16 -1.31
CA PRO A 114 6.34 -7.52 -1.45
C PRO A 114 6.81 -8.40 -0.30
N VAL A 115 5.90 -9.18 0.28
CA VAL A 115 6.24 -10.09 1.40
C VAL A 115 6.47 -11.51 0.93
N GLY A 116 5.91 -11.88 -0.23
CA GLY A 116 6.06 -13.20 -0.82
C GLY A 116 7.31 -13.34 -1.69
N LYS A 117 7.72 -14.59 -1.91
CA LYS A 117 8.78 -14.91 -2.87
C LYS A 117 8.20 -14.95 -4.28
N PRO A 118 8.91 -14.41 -5.29
CA PRO A 118 8.48 -14.50 -6.69
C PRO A 118 8.21 -15.96 -7.10
N LEU A 119 7.14 -16.16 -7.85
CA LEU A 119 6.82 -17.45 -8.46
C LEU A 119 7.61 -17.64 -9.75
N GLY A 120 7.80 -18.89 -10.18
CA GLY A 120 8.29 -19.16 -11.53
C GLY A 120 7.34 -18.60 -12.59
N ALA A 121 7.86 -18.28 -13.78
CA ALA A 121 7.14 -17.56 -14.83
C ALA A 121 5.79 -18.19 -15.19
N ASP A 122 5.74 -19.51 -15.36
CA ASP A 122 4.51 -20.22 -15.75
C ASP A 122 3.45 -20.15 -14.63
N ALA A 123 3.84 -20.35 -13.37
CA ALA A 123 2.93 -20.25 -12.23
C ALA A 123 2.40 -18.81 -12.04
N ALA A 124 3.25 -17.82 -12.25
CA ALA A 124 2.86 -16.42 -12.19
C ALA A 124 1.88 -16.05 -13.32
N ALA A 125 2.13 -16.53 -14.55
CA ALA A 125 1.25 -16.33 -15.69
C ALA A 125 -0.12 -17.01 -15.48
N ALA A 126 -0.14 -18.23 -14.96
CA ALA A 126 -1.37 -18.95 -14.65
C ALA A 126 -2.20 -18.23 -13.58
N ALA A 127 -1.58 -17.77 -12.50
CA ALA A 127 -2.27 -17.04 -11.43
C ALA A 127 -2.81 -15.67 -11.91
N ARG A 128 -2.04 -14.96 -12.75
CA ARG A 128 -2.49 -13.73 -13.42
C ARG A 128 -3.72 -13.99 -14.29
N GLY A 129 -3.66 -14.97 -15.18
CA GLY A 129 -4.78 -15.33 -16.05
C GLY A 129 -6.03 -15.73 -15.26
N LEU A 130 -5.85 -16.39 -14.12
CA LEU A 130 -6.95 -16.72 -13.20
C LEU A 130 -7.57 -15.45 -12.60
N ALA A 131 -6.76 -14.51 -12.14
CA ALA A 131 -7.25 -13.24 -11.57
C ALA A 131 -8.00 -12.39 -12.61
N GLU A 132 -7.53 -12.38 -13.85
CA GLU A 132 -8.19 -11.69 -14.97
C GLU A 132 -9.51 -12.38 -15.34
N LYS A 133 -9.51 -13.70 -15.50
CA LYS A 133 -10.71 -14.51 -15.79
C LYS A 133 -11.81 -14.35 -14.75
N LEU A 134 -11.44 -14.24 -13.48
CA LEU A 134 -12.39 -14.10 -12.37
C LEU A 134 -12.74 -12.63 -12.08
N GLY A 135 -12.24 -11.68 -12.87
CA GLY A 135 -12.58 -10.27 -12.74
C GLY A 135 -11.98 -9.55 -11.53
N CYS A 136 -10.97 -10.12 -10.85
CA CYS A 136 -10.35 -9.49 -9.68
C CYS A 136 -9.83 -8.08 -10.00
N VAL A 137 -9.21 -7.92 -11.18
CA VAL A 137 -8.65 -6.66 -11.65
C VAL A 137 -9.69 -5.55 -11.89
N THR A 138 -10.94 -5.91 -12.11
CA THR A 138 -12.04 -4.95 -12.36
C THR A 138 -12.29 -4.05 -11.16
N CYS A 139 -12.26 -4.62 -9.97
CA CYS A 139 -12.48 -3.88 -8.72
C CYS A 139 -11.16 -3.48 -8.05
N HIS A 140 -10.20 -4.40 -7.97
CA HIS A 140 -8.93 -4.16 -7.28
C HIS A 140 -7.90 -3.37 -8.11
N GLY A 141 -8.24 -3.01 -9.36
CA GLY A 141 -7.38 -2.30 -10.31
C GLY A 141 -6.43 -3.22 -11.08
N ALA A 142 -5.94 -2.75 -12.23
CA ALA A 142 -5.08 -3.55 -13.11
C ALA A 142 -3.78 -4.04 -12.44
N GLU A 143 -3.24 -3.23 -11.51
CA GLU A 143 -2.05 -3.56 -10.72
C GLU A 143 -2.40 -4.17 -9.35
N LEU A 144 -3.68 -4.43 -9.07
CA LEU A 144 -4.18 -4.99 -7.81
C LEU A 144 -3.80 -4.15 -6.57
N LYS A 145 -3.62 -2.85 -6.77
CA LYS A 145 -3.25 -1.87 -5.74
C LYS A 145 -4.45 -1.31 -4.97
N GLY A 146 -5.66 -1.71 -5.36
CA GLY A 146 -6.89 -1.24 -4.73
C GLY A 146 -7.25 0.20 -5.07
N GLN A 147 -8.43 0.62 -4.65
CA GLN A 147 -8.92 1.98 -4.81
C GLN A 147 -10.07 2.23 -3.83
N GLN A 148 -10.17 3.44 -3.27
CA GLN A 148 -11.25 3.81 -2.37
C GLN A 148 -11.41 2.79 -1.21
N HIS A 149 -12.57 2.14 -1.08
CA HIS A 149 -12.86 1.11 -0.07
C HIS A 149 -12.45 -0.30 -0.49
N ILE A 150 -11.92 -0.47 -1.71
CA ILE A 150 -11.47 -1.76 -2.25
C ILE A 150 -9.97 -1.92 -1.94
N PRO A 151 -9.55 -3.02 -1.29
CA PRO A 151 -8.19 -3.17 -0.81
C PRO A 151 -7.16 -3.40 -1.91
N ARG A 152 -5.92 -3.00 -1.61
CA ARG A 152 -4.73 -3.48 -2.25
C ARG A 152 -4.53 -4.95 -1.93
N LEU A 153 -4.29 -5.77 -2.95
CA LEU A 153 -3.95 -7.20 -2.84
C LEU A 153 -2.45 -7.44 -3.07
N ALA A 154 -1.85 -6.65 -3.96
CA ALA A 154 -0.43 -6.75 -4.28
C ALA A 154 0.43 -6.51 -3.04
N GLY A 155 1.41 -7.40 -2.79
CA GLY A 155 2.30 -7.33 -1.64
C GLY A 155 1.68 -7.69 -0.29
N GLN A 156 0.45 -8.24 -0.25
CA GLN A 156 -0.20 -8.62 0.99
C GLN A 156 0.25 -10.01 1.47
N GLN A 157 0.18 -10.27 2.77
CA GLN A 157 0.51 -11.57 3.38
C GLN A 157 -0.31 -12.72 2.75
N ALA A 158 0.38 -13.76 2.26
CA ALA A 158 -0.27 -14.87 1.57
C ALA A 158 -1.25 -15.63 2.49
N ASP A 159 -0.87 -15.88 3.74
CA ASP A 159 -1.73 -16.56 4.71
C ASP A 159 -2.99 -15.74 5.00
N TYR A 160 -2.83 -14.43 5.18
CA TYR A 160 -3.98 -13.53 5.33
C TYR A 160 -4.90 -13.56 4.11
N LEU A 161 -4.34 -13.44 2.89
CA LEU A 161 -5.14 -13.51 1.66
C LEU A 161 -5.92 -14.82 1.58
N ARG A 162 -5.26 -15.94 1.88
CA ARG A 162 -5.88 -17.28 1.92
C ARG A 162 -7.03 -17.32 2.92
N THR A 163 -6.78 -16.92 4.16
CA THR A 163 -7.79 -16.90 5.23
C THR A 163 -8.99 -16.03 4.84
N GLN A 164 -8.74 -14.87 4.23
CA GLN A 164 -9.84 -13.99 3.82
C GLN A 164 -10.67 -14.56 2.67
N LEU A 165 -10.03 -15.14 1.65
CA LEU A 165 -10.74 -15.77 0.52
C LEU A 165 -11.56 -16.98 0.98
N LEU A 166 -11.01 -17.81 1.87
CA LEU A 166 -11.75 -18.91 2.51
C LEU A 166 -12.93 -18.40 3.34
N GLY A 167 -12.74 -17.31 4.10
CA GLY A 167 -13.80 -16.70 4.89
C GLY A 167 -14.96 -16.19 4.03
N PHE A 168 -14.67 -15.51 2.91
CA PHE A 168 -15.69 -15.09 1.95
C PHE A 168 -16.40 -16.28 1.29
N LYS A 169 -15.64 -17.32 0.91
CA LYS A 169 -16.21 -18.54 0.34
C LYS A 169 -17.13 -19.29 1.31
N ALA A 170 -16.78 -19.34 2.58
CA ALA A 170 -17.56 -19.97 3.63
C ALA A 170 -18.68 -19.06 4.20
N ALA A 171 -18.81 -17.83 3.70
CA ALA A 171 -19.71 -16.82 4.24
C ALA A 171 -19.55 -16.58 5.77
N THR A 172 -18.31 -16.72 6.27
CA THR A 172 -17.93 -16.36 7.64
C THR A 172 -17.34 -14.97 7.74
N ARG A 173 -16.92 -14.41 6.60
CA ARG A 173 -16.56 -13.01 6.39
C ARG A 173 -17.48 -12.40 5.35
N PHE A 174 -17.94 -11.16 5.61
CA PHE A 174 -18.80 -10.40 4.71
C PHE A 174 -18.11 -9.10 4.29
N ASP A 175 -18.36 -8.66 3.09
CA ASP A 175 -18.09 -7.33 2.57
C ASP A 175 -19.39 -6.52 2.49
N MET A 176 -19.27 -5.20 2.37
CA MET A 176 -20.42 -4.29 2.48
C MET A 176 -21.49 -4.51 1.40
N ASP A 177 -21.07 -4.92 0.23
CA ASP A 177 -21.89 -5.07 -0.99
C ASP A 177 -22.01 -6.52 -1.49
N GLY A 178 -21.42 -7.49 -0.79
CA GLY A 178 -21.48 -8.91 -1.10
C GLY A 178 -20.65 -9.35 -2.32
N ASN A 179 -19.93 -8.43 -2.96
CA ASN A 179 -19.19 -8.71 -4.20
C ASN A 179 -18.06 -9.73 -3.98
N MET A 180 -17.31 -9.62 -2.87
CA MET A 180 -16.25 -10.59 -2.56
C MET A 180 -16.80 -11.94 -2.15
N THR A 181 -17.92 -11.97 -1.43
CA THR A 181 -18.62 -13.21 -1.10
C THR A 181 -19.06 -13.94 -2.37
N ALA A 182 -19.64 -13.22 -3.34
CA ALA A 182 -20.04 -13.79 -4.63
C ALA A 182 -18.82 -14.27 -5.46
N ALA A 183 -17.78 -13.45 -5.56
CA ALA A 183 -16.58 -13.79 -6.32
C ALA A 183 -15.85 -15.02 -5.77
N ALA A 184 -15.80 -15.18 -4.46
CA ALA A 184 -15.12 -16.29 -3.79
C ALA A 184 -15.81 -17.65 -4.02
N GLN A 185 -17.11 -17.68 -4.38
CA GLN A 185 -17.81 -18.95 -4.64
C GLN A 185 -17.19 -19.72 -5.82
N ALA A 186 -16.72 -19.02 -6.85
CA ALA A 186 -16.10 -19.62 -8.02
C ALA A 186 -14.70 -20.22 -7.79
N LEU A 187 -14.04 -19.88 -6.66
CA LEU A 187 -12.67 -20.30 -6.37
C LEU A 187 -12.61 -21.72 -5.84
N THR A 188 -11.70 -22.53 -6.38
CA THR A 188 -11.29 -23.79 -5.75
C THR A 188 -10.24 -23.52 -4.64
N PRO A 189 -9.98 -24.47 -3.73
CA PRO A 189 -8.88 -24.33 -2.77
C PRO A 189 -7.50 -24.13 -3.45
N ALA A 190 -7.28 -24.77 -4.60
CA ALA A 190 -6.05 -24.62 -5.37
C ALA A 190 -5.93 -23.21 -5.99
N ASP A 191 -7.05 -22.64 -6.46
CA ASP A 191 -7.09 -21.26 -6.96
C ASP A 191 -6.76 -20.26 -5.85
N ILE A 192 -7.32 -20.46 -4.67
CA ILE A 192 -7.05 -19.60 -3.49
C ILE A 192 -5.57 -19.62 -3.14
N GLU A 193 -4.95 -20.80 -3.11
CA GLU A 193 -3.52 -20.94 -2.82
C GLU A 193 -2.65 -20.26 -3.89
N ALA A 194 -2.95 -20.49 -5.17
CA ALA A 194 -2.22 -19.92 -6.29
C ALA A 194 -2.30 -18.38 -6.28
N LEU A 195 -3.52 -17.85 -6.11
CA LEU A 195 -3.75 -16.39 -6.02
C LEU A 195 -3.04 -15.78 -4.82
N ALA A 196 -3.18 -16.35 -3.62
CA ALA A 196 -2.57 -15.83 -2.40
C ALA A 196 -1.04 -15.73 -2.53
N ARG A 197 -0.39 -16.76 -3.03
CA ARG A 197 1.07 -16.79 -3.25
C ARG A 197 1.51 -15.79 -4.31
N TRP A 198 0.78 -15.70 -5.42
CA TRP A 198 1.11 -14.78 -6.49
C TRP A 198 0.94 -13.33 -6.05
N LEU A 199 -0.19 -12.99 -5.45
CA LEU A 199 -0.51 -11.63 -4.97
C LEU A 199 0.52 -11.14 -3.94
N SER A 200 0.99 -12.01 -3.05
CA SER A 200 1.97 -11.65 -2.02
C SER A 200 3.35 -11.27 -2.59
N ALA A 201 3.67 -11.74 -3.79
CA ALA A 201 4.94 -11.49 -4.47
C ALA A 201 4.89 -10.25 -5.41
N LEU A 202 3.72 -9.64 -5.60
CA LEU A 202 3.57 -8.45 -6.43
C LEU A 202 4.04 -7.18 -5.71
N PRO A 203 4.63 -6.18 -6.44
CA PRO A 203 5.06 -4.90 -5.89
C PRO A 203 3.93 -3.93 -5.55
#